data_c7f0329f53bd6e7308211cf3867070fd
#
_entry.id   c7f0329f53bd6e7308211cf3867070fd
#
_cell.length_a   1.000
_cell.length_b   1.000
_cell.length_c   1.000
_cell.angle_alpha   90.00
_cell.angle_beta   90.00
_cell.angle_gamma   90.00
#
_symmetry.space_group_name_H-M   'P 1'
#
loop_
_entity.id
_entity.type
_entity.pdbx_description
1 polymer ?
#
loop_
_entity_poly.entity_id
_entity_poly.type
_entity_poly.pdbx_seq_one_letter_code
_entity_poly.pdbx_strand_id
1 'polypeptide(L)'
;MAQPKVKASFKGGKIRVSPPEDVEGLSSRGYGVSEDDGLTLTFHEALYLLGNGDLEVEDEEKGEKMVFQNLLNLSRTIDEDAWVRYLIYRDLRKRGYVVREGFGLGIDFRVYERGEYGKETATYLIFGIQEGKPVSMEELTRTLNYVQSLKKKLVLAVLNRRGEVVYYSLSQFSP
;
A
#
# COMPACT_ATOMS: atom_id res chain seq x y z
N MET A 1 1.11 18.52 21.36
CA MET A 1 2.27 17.63 21.60
C MET A 1 2.37 16.65 20.42
N ALA A 2 3.58 16.45 19.93
CA ALA A 2 3.80 15.41 18.93
C ALA A 2 3.50 14.04 19.54
N GLN A 3 2.70 13.22 18.85
CA GLN A 3 2.52 11.83 19.24
C GLN A 3 3.87 11.11 19.23
N PRO A 4 4.13 10.20 20.18
CA PRO A 4 5.36 9.43 20.16
C PRO A 4 5.42 8.62 18.85
N LYS A 5 6.58 8.66 18.22
CA LYS A 5 6.80 7.88 16.99
C LYS A 5 6.85 6.40 17.32
N VAL A 6 6.20 5.61 16.48
CA VAL A 6 6.33 4.17 16.54
C VAL A 6 7.73 3.77 16.09
N LYS A 7 8.35 2.85 16.80
CA LYS A 7 9.67 2.31 16.46
C LYS A 7 9.54 0.97 15.79
N ALA A 8 10.17 0.85 14.63
CA ALA A 8 10.25 -0.38 13.88
C ALA A 8 11.70 -0.78 13.66
N SER A 9 11.94 -2.07 13.50
CA SER A 9 13.24 -2.62 13.14
C SER A 9 13.21 -3.19 11.73
N PHE A 10 14.30 -2.98 10.99
CA PHE A 10 14.55 -3.61 9.72
C PHE A 10 15.57 -4.73 9.91
N LYS A 11 15.16 -5.96 9.57
CA LYS A 11 16.01 -7.15 9.65
C LYS A 11 15.53 -8.20 8.65
N GLY A 12 16.46 -8.80 7.93
CA GLY A 12 16.16 -9.89 7.00
C GLY A 12 15.11 -9.50 5.92
N GLY A 13 15.12 -8.25 5.46
CA GLY A 13 14.18 -7.75 4.46
C GLY A 13 12.78 -7.41 5.00
N LYS A 14 12.57 -7.50 6.31
CA LYS A 14 11.28 -7.22 6.96
C LYS A 14 11.35 -6.01 7.88
N ILE A 15 10.26 -5.25 7.90
CA ILE A 15 10.09 -4.09 8.80
C ILE A 15 9.07 -4.50 9.85
N ARG A 16 9.50 -4.59 11.12
CA ARG A 16 8.67 -5.11 12.21
C ARG A 16 8.48 -4.08 13.33
N VAL A 17 7.26 -4.08 13.83
CA VAL A 17 6.86 -3.35 15.04
C VAL A 17 6.54 -4.38 16.12
N SER A 18 7.15 -4.26 17.30
CA SER A 18 7.04 -5.26 18.37
C SER A 18 6.20 -4.84 19.58
N PRO A 19 6.23 -3.56 20.06
CA PRO A 19 5.46 -3.18 21.24
C PRO A 19 3.95 -3.41 21.06
N PRO A 20 3.26 -4.15 21.96
CA PRO A 20 1.84 -4.51 21.78
C PRO A 20 0.90 -3.32 21.55
N GLU A 21 1.11 -2.23 22.26
CA GLU A 21 0.32 -1.00 22.08
C GLU A 21 0.47 -0.39 20.70
N ASP A 22 1.67 -0.42 20.13
CA ASP A 22 1.95 0.08 18.77
C ASP A 22 1.39 -0.87 17.72
N VAL A 23 1.47 -2.17 17.95
CA VAL A 23 0.88 -3.21 17.08
C VAL A 23 -0.62 -3.02 16.98
N GLU A 24 -1.31 -2.88 18.12
CA GLU A 24 -2.76 -2.65 18.15
C GLU A 24 -3.14 -1.35 17.46
N GLY A 25 -2.43 -0.26 17.77
CA GLY A 25 -2.67 1.06 17.19
C GLY A 25 -2.52 1.10 15.69
N LEU A 26 -1.53 0.43 15.12
CA LEU A 26 -1.32 0.35 13.67
C LEU A 26 -2.29 -0.62 13.01
N SER A 27 -2.48 -1.79 13.59
CA SER A 27 -3.36 -2.83 13.06
C SER A 27 -4.81 -2.35 12.95
N SER A 28 -5.31 -1.65 13.96
CA SER A 28 -6.67 -1.10 13.96
C SER A 28 -6.90 -0.05 12.86
N ARG A 29 -5.84 0.62 12.43
CA ARG A 29 -5.86 1.58 11.31
C ARG A 29 -5.58 0.94 9.95
N GLY A 30 -5.48 -0.37 9.90
CA GLY A 30 -5.27 -1.13 8.67
C GLY A 30 -3.83 -1.13 8.15
N TYR A 31 -2.84 -1.07 9.03
CA TYR A 31 -1.43 -1.25 8.69
C TYR A 31 -0.93 -2.63 9.10
N GLY A 32 -0.08 -3.19 8.28
CA GLY A 32 0.70 -4.38 8.60
C GLY A 32 -0.08 -5.68 8.65
N VAL A 33 0.67 -6.76 8.80
CA VAL A 33 0.16 -8.11 9.01
C VAL A 33 0.73 -8.63 10.32
N SER A 34 -0.14 -9.15 11.19
CA SER A 34 0.29 -9.77 12.45
C SER A 34 1.05 -11.05 12.15
N GLU A 35 2.27 -11.13 12.63
CA GLU A 35 3.14 -12.31 12.54
C GLU A 35 3.78 -12.53 13.91
N ASP A 36 3.63 -13.71 14.47
CA ASP A 36 4.14 -14.04 15.83
C ASP A 36 3.70 -12.97 16.86
N ASP A 37 4.64 -12.37 17.59
CA ASP A 37 4.37 -11.37 18.61
C ASP A 37 4.46 -9.92 18.08
N GLY A 38 4.45 -9.73 16.76
CA GLY A 38 4.66 -8.42 16.16
C GLY A 38 3.81 -8.15 14.95
N LEU A 39 4.08 -7.01 14.33
CA LEU A 39 3.41 -6.55 13.12
C LEU A 39 4.47 -6.32 12.04
N THR A 40 4.31 -6.95 10.88
CA THR A 40 5.17 -6.73 9.71
C THR A 40 4.52 -5.72 8.78
N LEU A 41 5.23 -4.63 8.51
CA LEU A 41 4.80 -3.59 7.56
C LEU A 41 5.31 -3.88 6.16
N THR A 42 4.51 -3.56 5.15
CA THR A 42 4.98 -3.52 3.77
C THR A 42 5.87 -2.29 3.57
N PHE A 43 6.67 -2.26 2.49
CA PHE A 43 7.51 -1.11 2.19
C PHE A 43 6.70 0.19 1.98
N HIS A 44 5.59 0.13 1.26
CA HIS A 44 4.77 1.32 1.03
C HIS A 44 4.09 1.82 2.31
N GLU A 45 3.70 0.93 3.23
CA GLU A 45 3.18 1.30 4.55
C GLU A 45 4.26 2.00 5.39
N ALA A 46 5.44 1.41 5.45
CA ALA A 46 6.56 1.97 6.19
C ALA A 46 7.02 3.32 5.61
N LEU A 47 7.11 3.43 4.29
CA LEU A 47 7.44 4.69 3.61
C LEU A 47 6.43 5.79 3.93
N TYR A 48 5.15 5.45 3.93
CA TYR A 48 4.09 6.41 4.24
C TYR A 48 4.18 6.90 5.69
N LEU A 49 4.32 5.99 6.64
CA LEU A 49 4.43 6.33 8.07
C LEU A 49 5.73 7.08 8.37
N LEU A 50 6.84 6.67 7.77
CA LEU A 50 8.13 7.34 7.89
C LEU A 50 8.10 8.75 7.29
N GLY A 51 7.50 8.90 6.12
CA GLY A 51 7.36 10.19 5.45
C GLY A 51 6.47 11.18 6.19
N ASN A 52 5.47 10.69 6.93
CA ASN A 52 4.61 11.51 7.79
C ASN A 52 5.26 11.85 9.15
N GLY A 53 6.37 11.19 9.50
CA GLY A 53 6.99 11.36 10.79
C GLY A 53 6.39 10.52 11.92
N ASP A 54 5.55 9.54 11.57
CA ASP A 54 4.87 8.66 12.54
C ASP A 54 5.68 7.42 12.90
N LEU A 55 6.72 7.10 12.11
CA LEU A 55 7.54 5.91 12.25
C LEU A 55 9.03 6.28 12.27
N GLU A 56 9.78 5.59 13.10
CA GLU A 56 11.24 5.51 13.02
C GLU A 56 11.63 4.06 12.70
N VAL A 57 12.54 3.88 11.75
CA VAL A 57 13.05 2.56 11.37
C VAL A 57 14.54 2.49 11.68
N GLU A 58 14.95 1.46 12.38
CA GLU A 58 16.35 1.16 12.67
C GLU A 58 16.77 -0.11 11.94
N ASP A 59 17.88 -0.03 11.23
CA ASP A 59 18.53 -1.20 10.63
C ASP A 59 19.29 -1.96 11.73
N GLU A 60 18.78 -3.11 12.15
CA GLU A 60 19.38 -3.88 13.23
C GLU A 60 20.80 -4.39 12.89
N GLU A 61 21.08 -4.64 11.63
CA GLU A 61 22.41 -5.15 11.20
C GLU A 61 23.47 -4.05 11.26
N LYS A 62 23.09 -2.81 10.93
CA LYS A 62 24.02 -1.68 10.89
C LYS A 62 23.96 -0.83 12.17
N GLY A 63 22.89 -0.96 12.97
CA GLY A 63 22.67 -0.15 14.15
C GLY A 63 22.40 1.33 13.84
N GLU A 64 21.91 1.63 12.65
CA GLU A 64 21.67 2.99 12.15
C GLU A 64 20.20 3.21 11.86
N LYS A 65 19.75 4.46 12.01
CA LYS A 65 18.43 4.87 11.60
C LYS A 65 18.33 4.91 10.08
N MET A 66 17.25 4.35 9.54
CA MET A 66 16.94 4.41 8.12
C MET A 66 16.13 5.67 7.81
N VAL A 67 16.64 6.48 6.88
CA VAL A 67 15.86 7.61 6.34
C VAL A 67 15.02 7.16 5.15
N PHE A 68 14.02 7.98 4.80
CA PHE A 68 13.08 7.67 3.72
C PHE A 68 13.77 7.24 2.43
N GLN A 69 14.80 7.96 1.99
CA GLN A 69 15.50 7.67 0.74
C GLN A 69 16.19 6.29 0.76
N ASN A 70 16.76 5.90 1.90
CA ASN A 70 17.41 4.59 2.05
C ASN A 70 16.38 3.47 1.92
N LEU A 71 15.23 3.62 2.59
CA LEU A 71 14.17 2.62 2.53
C LEU A 71 13.55 2.54 1.12
N LEU A 72 13.37 3.67 0.45
CA LEU A 72 12.89 3.72 -0.92
C LEU A 72 13.86 3.03 -1.90
N ASN A 73 15.15 3.31 -1.79
CA ASN A 73 16.17 2.69 -2.63
C ASN A 73 16.18 1.16 -2.44
N LEU A 74 16.06 0.72 -1.20
CA LEU A 74 15.98 -0.71 -0.88
C LEU A 74 14.71 -1.34 -1.48
N SER A 75 13.56 -0.69 -1.34
CA SER A 75 12.31 -1.20 -1.90
C SER A 75 12.35 -1.33 -3.43
N ARG A 76 13.05 -0.42 -4.11
CA ARG A 76 13.24 -0.47 -5.56
C ARG A 76 14.11 -1.64 -6.03
N THR A 77 14.99 -2.16 -5.20
CA THR A 77 15.76 -3.35 -5.54
C THR A 77 14.92 -4.62 -5.58
N ILE A 78 13.78 -4.60 -4.87
CA ILE A 78 12.86 -5.74 -4.76
C ILE A 78 11.71 -5.59 -5.76
N ASP A 79 11.20 -4.36 -5.93
CA ASP A 79 10.08 -4.03 -6.81
C ASP A 79 10.43 -2.75 -7.57
N GLU A 80 10.62 -2.87 -8.87
CA GLU A 80 10.92 -1.71 -9.74
C GLU A 80 9.80 -0.66 -9.74
N ASP A 81 8.56 -1.08 -9.48
CA ASP A 81 7.38 -0.22 -9.40
C ASP A 81 7.10 0.30 -7.97
N ALA A 82 8.04 0.12 -7.03
CA ALA A 82 7.86 0.52 -5.64
C ALA A 82 7.48 1.99 -5.47
N TRP A 83 8.06 2.89 -6.27
CA TRP A 83 7.74 4.31 -6.22
C TRP A 83 6.31 4.61 -6.68
N VAL A 84 5.89 4.00 -7.77
CA VAL A 84 4.52 4.14 -8.30
C VAL A 84 3.51 3.63 -7.27
N ARG A 85 3.74 2.45 -6.70
CA ARG A 85 2.91 1.87 -5.64
C ARG A 85 2.81 2.77 -4.43
N TYR A 86 3.93 3.29 -3.98
CA TYR A 86 3.97 4.21 -2.85
C TYR A 86 3.15 5.47 -3.11
N LEU A 87 3.27 6.08 -4.29
CA LEU A 87 2.54 7.30 -4.62
C LEU A 87 1.02 7.07 -4.67
N ILE A 88 0.58 5.95 -5.22
CA ILE A 88 -0.84 5.56 -5.23
C ILE A 88 -1.32 5.30 -3.80
N TYR A 89 -0.57 4.53 -3.04
CA TYR A 89 -0.87 4.24 -1.63
C TYR A 89 -1.02 5.51 -0.81
N ARG A 90 -0.04 6.40 -0.92
CA ARG A 90 -0.04 7.70 -0.24
C ARG A 90 -1.27 8.53 -0.58
N ASP A 91 -1.61 8.63 -1.87
CA ASP A 91 -2.75 9.44 -2.31
C ASP A 91 -4.07 8.90 -1.74
N LEU A 92 -4.27 7.58 -1.80
CA LEU A 92 -5.47 6.94 -1.23
C LEU A 92 -5.57 7.11 0.28
N ARG A 93 -4.45 6.93 1.00
CA ARG A 93 -4.42 7.13 2.46
C ARG A 93 -4.72 8.58 2.84
N LYS A 94 -4.17 9.55 2.12
CA LYS A 94 -4.44 10.97 2.36
C LYS A 94 -5.92 11.34 2.14
N ARG A 95 -6.61 10.60 1.28
CA ARG A 95 -8.05 10.76 1.07
C ARG A 95 -8.90 10.09 2.14
N GLY A 96 -8.28 9.40 3.10
CA GLY A 96 -8.94 8.76 4.24
C GLY A 96 -9.39 7.32 4.02
N TYR A 97 -8.97 6.69 2.93
CA TYR A 97 -9.24 5.28 2.70
C TYR A 97 -8.28 4.38 3.47
N VAL A 98 -8.75 3.22 3.88
CA VAL A 98 -7.87 2.14 4.32
C VAL A 98 -7.47 1.32 3.10
N VAL A 99 -6.17 1.15 2.92
CA VAL A 99 -5.57 0.50 1.76
C VAL A 99 -4.79 -0.71 2.22
N ARG A 100 -5.16 -1.87 1.70
CA ARG A 100 -4.47 -3.14 1.98
C ARG A 100 -3.83 -3.66 0.72
N GLU A 101 -2.83 -4.51 0.87
CA GLU A 101 -2.15 -5.13 -0.26
C GLU A 101 -3.12 -5.97 -1.10
N GLY A 102 -2.91 -5.95 -2.41
CA GLY A 102 -3.67 -6.76 -3.35
C GLY A 102 -3.27 -8.24 -3.33
N PHE A 103 -3.78 -9.00 -4.27
CA PHE A 103 -3.62 -10.46 -4.30
C PHE A 103 -3.13 -11.01 -5.66
N GLY A 104 -2.49 -10.19 -6.46
CA GLY A 104 -2.04 -10.58 -7.80
C GLY A 104 -3.07 -10.28 -8.90
N LEU A 105 -2.89 -10.85 -10.09
CA LEU A 105 -3.73 -10.59 -11.28
C LEU A 105 -3.80 -9.10 -11.66
N GLY A 106 -2.71 -8.34 -11.42
CA GLY A 106 -2.66 -6.91 -11.66
C GLY A 106 -3.31 -6.05 -10.57
N ILE A 107 -3.88 -6.66 -9.53
CA ILE A 107 -4.48 -5.94 -8.40
C ILE A 107 -3.39 -5.59 -7.39
N ASP A 108 -3.03 -4.31 -7.35
CA ASP A 108 -2.02 -3.78 -6.44
C ASP A 108 -2.55 -3.57 -5.03
N PHE A 109 -3.78 -3.08 -4.89
CA PHE A 109 -4.38 -2.75 -3.60
C PHE A 109 -5.86 -3.12 -3.52
N ARG A 110 -6.29 -3.39 -2.29
CA ARG A 110 -7.69 -3.49 -1.89
C ARG A 110 -8.02 -2.24 -1.08
N VAL A 111 -9.09 -1.57 -1.42
CA VAL A 111 -9.48 -0.30 -0.78
C VAL A 111 -10.85 -0.43 -0.14
N TYR A 112 -10.91 -0.04 1.12
CA TYR A 112 -12.12 -0.04 1.93
C TYR A 112 -12.73 1.35 1.95
N GLU A 113 -14.06 1.43 1.85
CA GLU A 113 -14.77 2.68 2.07
C GLU A 113 -14.42 3.28 3.44
N ARG A 114 -14.52 4.59 3.55
CA ARG A 114 -14.24 5.30 4.79
C ARG A 114 -15.13 4.79 5.92
N GLY A 115 -14.51 4.40 7.03
CA GLY A 115 -15.21 3.88 8.20
C GLY A 115 -15.65 2.42 8.11
N GLU A 116 -15.39 1.73 7.00
CA GLU A 116 -15.86 0.35 6.79
C GLU A 116 -14.80 -0.72 7.08
N TYR A 117 -13.54 -0.33 7.28
CA TYR A 117 -12.49 -1.28 7.61
C TYR A 117 -12.78 -1.99 8.95
N GLY A 118 -12.71 -3.31 8.91
CA GLY A 118 -13.08 -4.18 10.05
C GLY A 118 -14.56 -4.51 10.16
N LYS A 119 -15.43 -3.89 9.36
CA LYS A 119 -16.88 -4.12 9.32
C LYS A 119 -17.32 -4.77 8.02
N GLU A 120 -16.79 -4.27 6.92
CA GLU A 120 -17.13 -4.71 5.56
C GLU A 120 -15.88 -5.18 4.81
N THR A 121 -16.08 -5.85 3.69
CA THR A 121 -15.01 -6.22 2.77
C THR A 121 -14.60 -5.03 1.90
N ALA A 122 -13.42 -5.09 1.29
CA ALA A 122 -12.95 -4.05 0.37
C ALA A 122 -13.93 -3.85 -0.80
N THR A 123 -14.27 -2.61 -1.09
CA THR A 123 -15.19 -2.24 -2.18
C THR A 123 -14.45 -2.12 -3.50
N TYR A 124 -13.27 -1.52 -3.48
CA TYR A 124 -12.49 -1.22 -4.69
C TYR A 124 -11.24 -2.07 -4.76
N LEU A 125 -10.95 -2.55 -5.96
CA LEU A 125 -9.69 -3.21 -6.29
C LEU A 125 -8.93 -2.31 -7.25
N ILE A 126 -7.69 -1.99 -6.91
CA ILE A 126 -6.89 -0.99 -7.61
C ILE A 126 -5.89 -1.65 -8.54
N PHE A 127 -5.93 -1.25 -9.80
CA PHE A 127 -4.94 -1.60 -10.81
C PHE A 127 -4.09 -0.34 -11.08
N GLY A 128 -2.82 -0.37 -10.66
CA GLY A 128 -1.92 0.76 -10.83
C GLY A 128 -1.32 0.81 -12.23
N ILE A 129 -1.34 1.99 -12.82
CA ILE A 129 -0.79 2.26 -14.16
C ILE A 129 0.10 3.48 -14.08
N GLN A 130 1.27 3.41 -14.71
CA GLN A 130 2.10 4.58 -14.92
C GLN A 130 1.89 5.10 -16.33
N GLU A 131 1.61 6.40 -16.46
CA GLU A 131 1.47 7.06 -17.76
C GLU A 131 2.71 6.81 -18.63
N GLY A 132 2.48 6.40 -19.87
CA GLY A 132 3.55 6.07 -20.82
C GLY A 132 4.01 4.61 -20.80
N LYS A 133 3.59 3.80 -19.83
CA LYS A 133 3.79 2.35 -19.88
C LYS A 133 2.58 1.68 -20.54
N PRO A 134 2.78 0.81 -21.54
CA PRO A 134 1.67 0.11 -22.17
C PRO A 134 1.06 -0.92 -21.22
N VAL A 135 -0.25 -1.09 -21.31
CA VAL A 135 -1.00 -2.13 -20.61
C VAL A 135 -1.66 -3.03 -21.64
N SER A 136 -1.51 -4.34 -21.49
CA SER A 136 -2.15 -5.31 -22.34
C SER A 136 -3.66 -5.31 -22.15
N MET A 137 -4.42 -5.23 -23.24
CA MET A 137 -5.88 -5.36 -23.19
C MET A 137 -6.30 -6.74 -22.70
N GLU A 138 -5.53 -7.78 -23.00
CA GLU A 138 -5.77 -9.13 -22.50
C GLU A 138 -5.66 -9.20 -20.98
N GLU A 139 -4.60 -8.62 -20.43
CA GLU A 139 -4.39 -8.54 -18.97
C GLU A 139 -5.50 -7.75 -18.30
N LEU A 140 -5.85 -6.59 -18.84
CA LEU A 140 -6.88 -5.73 -18.31
C LEU A 140 -8.26 -6.39 -18.33
N THR A 141 -8.61 -7.08 -19.43
CA THR A 141 -9.86 -7.83 -19.58
C THR A 141 -9.93 -8.98 -18.59
N ARG A 142 -8.84 -9.72 -18.42
CA ARG A 142 -8.75 -10.83 -17.45
C ARG A 142 -8.97 -10.33 -16.04
N THR A 143 -8.31 -9.24 -15.68
CA THR A 143 -8.44 -8.60 -14.35
C THR A 143 -9.87 -8.13 -14.13
N LEU A 144 -10.47 -7.46 -15.11
CA LEU A 144 -11.85 -6.98 -15.02
C LEU A 144 -12.84 -8.13 -14.80
N ASN A 145 -12.74 -9.20 -15.57
CA ASN A 145 -13.61 -10.36 -15.44
C ASN A 145 -13.49 -10.99 -14.04
N TYR A 146 -12.26 -11.06 -13.53
CA TYR A 146 -12.03 -11.57 -12.17
C TYR A 146 -12.65 -10.67 -11.11
N VAL A 147 -12.45 -9.37 -11.19
CA VAL A 147 -13.01 -8.39 -10.25
C VAL A 147 -14.54 -8.43 -10.26
N GLN A 148 -15.14 -8.55 -11.45
CA GLN A 148 -16.59 -8.69 -11.59
C GLN A 148 -17.12 -9.97 -10.94
N SER A 149 -16.37 -11.07 -11.05
CA SER A 149 -16.75 -12.34 -10.41
C SER A 149 -16.78 -12.23 -8.88
N LEU A 150 -15.97 -11.34 -8.32
CA LEU A 150 -15.95 -11.04 -6.88
C LEU A 150 -17.01 -10.02 -6.45
N LYS A 151 -17.79 -9.49 -7.39
CA LYS A 151 -18.77 -8.41 -7.16
C LYS A 151 -18.12 -7.16 -6.56
N LYS A 152 -16.90 -6.86 -6.97
CA LYS A 152 -16.12 -5.67 -6.59
C LYS A 152 -16.04 -4.70 -7.76
N LYS A 153 -15.54 -3.51 -7.48
CA LYS A 153 -15.33 -2.46 -8.48
C LYS A 153 -13.84 -2.36 -8.82
N LEU A 154 -13.53 -2.42 -10.11
CA LEU A 154 -12.17 -2.20 -10.59
C LEU A 154 -11.94 -0.71 -10.82
N VAL A 155 -10.88 -0.21 -10.22
CA VAL A 155 -10.43 1.17 -10.37
C VAL A 155 -9.01 1.17 -10.93
N LEU A 156 -8.81 1.91 -12.00
CA LEU A 156 -7.49 2.17 -12.55
C LEU A 156 -6.91 3.41 -11.87
N ALA A 157 -5.77 3.25 -11.20
CA ALA A 157 -5.03 4.36 -10.61
C ALA A 157 -3.88 4.71 -11.54
N VAL A 158 -3.99 5.83 -12.24
CA VAL A 158 -3.01 6.25 -13.25
C VAL A 158 -2.13 7.36 -12.69
N LEU A 159 -0.86 7.05 -12.51
CA LEU A 159 0.15 8.01 -12.12
C LEU A 159 0.63 8.76 -13.37
N ASN A 160 0.37 10.07 -13.42
CA ASN A 160 0.79 10.89 -14.53
C ASN A 160 2.24 11.38 -14.37
N ARG A 161 2.76 12.07 -15.41
CA ARG A 161 4.15 12.59 -15.42
C ARG A 161 4.41 13.68 -14.39
N ARG A 162 3.36 14.30 -13.86
CA ARG A 162 3.45 15.31 -12.79
C ARG A 162 3.48 14.71 -11.38
N GLY A 163 3.36 13.38 -11.26
CA GLY A 163 3.28 12.71 -9.98
C GLY A 163 1.90 12.74 -9.33
N GLU A 164 0.87 13.09 -10.10
CA GLU A 164 -0.53 13.08 -9.66
C GLU A 164 -1.18 11.75 -10.04
N VAL A 165 -2.09 11.27 -9.18
CA VAL A 165 -2.84 10.05 -9.44
C VAL A 165 -4.26 10.39 -9.85
N VAL A 166 -4.67 9.89 -11.01
CA VAL A 166 -6.04 10.02 -11.53
C VAL A 166 -6.70 8.65 -11.51
N TYR A 167 -7.93 8.58 -11.02
CA TYR A 167 -8.66 7.33 -10.86
C TYR A 167 -9.76 7.21 -11.90
N TYR A 168 -9.84 6.05 -12.53
CA TYR A 168 -10.88 5.69 -13.50
C TYR A 168 -11.58 4.44 -13.04
N SER A 169 -12.89 4.47 -13.06
CA SER A 169 -13.69 3.26 -12.88
C SER A 169 -13.72 2.48 -14.20
N LEU A 170 -13.46 1.18 -14.14
CA LEU A 170 -13.52 0.31 -15.31
C LEU A 170 -14.63 -0.71 -15.14
N SER A 171 -15.53 -0.76 -16.10
CA SER A 171 -16.62 -1.73 -16.14
C SER A 171 -16.85 -2.21 -17.57
N GLN A 172 -17.40 -3.40 -17.69
CA GLN A 172 -17.82 -3.92 -18.98
C GLN A 172 -19.14 -3.26 -19.39
N PHE A 173 -19.17 -2.69 -20.57
CA PHE A 173 -20.40 -2.19 -21.16
C PHE A 173 -21.16 -3.34 -21.81
N SER A 174 -22.40 -3.54 -21.40
CA SER A 174 -23.29 -4.53 -21.98
C SER A 174 -24.48 -3.78 -22.58
N PRO A 175 -24.54 -3.61 -23.92
CA PRO A 175 -25.63 -2.90 -24.57
C PRO A 175 -26.97 -3.67 -24.51
#